data_e995bb080b58d3bed5660f870d761190
#
_entry.id   e995bb080b58d3bed5660f870d761190
#
_cell.length_a   1.000
_cell.length_b   1.000
_cell.length_c   1.000
_cell.angle_alpha   90.00
_cell.angle_beta   90.00
_cell.angle_gamma   90.00
#
_symmetry.space_group_name_H-M   'P 1'
#
loop_
_entity.id
_entity.type
_entity.pdbx_description
1 polymer ?
#
loop_
_entity_poly.entity_id
_entity_poly.type
_entity_poly.pdbx_seq_one_letter_code
_entity_poly.pdbx_strand_id
1 'polypeptide(L)'
;MVIEIDTGSGFCFGVTRAIGKAEEELQNGQPLYCLGDIVHNDREVERLRAAGLITIDHEQFSALHDANVLLRAHGEPPSTYEQALRNNIHLVDATCPVVLHLQERIKREYDNDPRHHKQIVIFGKRGHAEVLGLVGQTAGTAIVIETPEEATCLDFQRDIALYSQTTKSLDDFRQIVEYIRSHIASTATFTYYDTICRQVANRIPHIRDFAAQHDIILFVCGHKSSNGHALFQECSRANAHSFMIEHPSEIAQHKELIDMLHTYPVHEERPLSIGICGATSTPKWLMAACKEEIEKYLSHA
;
A
#
# COMPACT_ATOMS: atom_id res chain seq x y z
N MET A 1 21.02 0.91 -26.24
CA MET A 1 20.23 0.61 -25.05
C MET A 1 19.31 1.77 -24.75
N VAL A 2 18.08 1.49 -24.27
CA VAL A 2 17.09 2.49 -23.88
C VAL A 2 16.65 2.19 -22.44
N ILE A 3 16.65 3.19 -21.56
CA ILE A 3 16.14 3.06 -20.19
C ILE A 3 14.96 4.00 -20.03
N GLU A 4 13.77 3.41 -19.81
CA GLU A 4 12.51 4.14 -19.68
C GLU A 4 11.97 4.04 -18.24
N ILE A 5 11.53 5.18 -17.69
CA ILE A 5 10.81 5.21 -16.41
C ILE A 5 9.33 5.31 -16.72
N ASP A 6 8.54 4.38 -16.17
CA ASP A 6 7.09 4.40 -16.28
C ASP A 6 6.50 5.68 -15.67
N THR A 7 5.89 6.50 -16.52
CA THR A 7 5.25 7.76 -16.09
C THR A 7 4.03 7.54 -15.21
N GLY A 8 3.38 6.38 -15.32
CA GLY A 8 2.26 5.95 -14.50
C GLY A 8 2.65 5.48 -13.11
N SER A 9 3.95 5.17 -12.87
CA SER A 9 4.48 4.76 -11.57
C SER A 9 4.73 5.94 -10.63
N GLY A 10 4.76 5.66 -9.34
CA GLY A 10 5.02 6.66 -8.30
C GLY A 10 3.87 6.77 -7.30
N PHE A 11 3.99 7.71 -6.38
CA PHE A 11 3.01 7.93 -5.31
C PHE A 11 1.59 8.08 -5.83
N CYS A 12 0.65 7.37 -5.18
CA CYS A 12 -0.77 7.65 -5.38
C CYS A 12 -1.16 8.99 -4.71
N PHE A 13 -2.33 9.49 -5.04
CA PHE A 13 -2.85 10.74 -4.49
C PHE A 13 -2.84 10.77 -2.95
N GLY A 14 -3.23 9.66 -2.29
CA GLY A 14 -3.26 9.56 -0.83
C GLY A 14 -1.87 9.71 -0.21
N VAL A 15 -0.86 9.06 -0.78
CA VAL A 15 0.54 9.16 -0.33
C VAL A 15 1.10 10.56 -0.59
N THR A 16 0.89 11.11 -1.80
CA THR A 16 1.34 12.48 -2.13
C THR A 16 0.77 13.50 -1.16
N ARG A 17 -0.53 13.37 -0.82
CA ARG A 17 -1.18 14.26 0.14
C ARG A 17 -0.58 14.14 1.54
N ALA A 18 -0.29 12.93 2.01
CA ALA A 18 0.28 12.71 3.34
C ALA A 18 1.70 13.28 3.45
N ILE A 19 2.53 13.05 2.43
CA ILE A 19 3.88 13.61 2.37
C ILE A 19 3.85 15.13 2.29
N GLY A 20 3.00 15.71 1.42
CA GLY A 20 2.86 17.18 1.31
C GLY A 20 2.47 17.82 2.63
N LYS A 21 1.51 17.23 3.38
CA LYS A 21 1.16 17.72 4.72
C LYS A 21 2.33 17.64 5.71
N ALA A 22 3.09 16.54 5.68
CA ALA A 22 4.27 16.42 6.54
C ALA A 22 5.32 17.50 6.22
N GLU A 23 5.60 17.73 4.94
CA GLU A 23 6.55 18.76 4.50
C GLU A 23 6.10 20.18 4.85
N GLU A 24 4.80 20.47 4.71
CA GLU A 24 4.19 21.75 5.11
C GLU A 24 4.34 21.99 6.61
N GLU A 25 4.01 21.01 7.44
CA GLU A 25 4.12 21.13 8.90
C GLU A 25 5.59 21.22 9.37
N LEU A 26 6.50 20.51 8.72
CA LEU A 26 7.93 20.60 9.05
C LEU A 26 8.52 22.00 8.76
N GLN A 27 7.96 22.73 7.77
CA GLN A 27 8.36 24.13 7.50
C GLN A 27 7.96 25.09 8.61
N ASN A 28 6.97 24.75 9.43
CA ASN A 28 6.52 25.58 10.56
C ASN A 28 7.52 25.57 11.73
N GLY A 29 8.59 24.76 11.67
CA GLY A 29 9.68 24.70 12.67
C GLY A 29 9.27 24.10 14.01
N GLN A 30 8.08 23.51 14.12
CA GLN A 30 7.64 22.76 15.30
C GLN A 30 7.98 21.27 15.16
N PRO A 31 8.27 20.58 16.26
CA PRO A 31 8.44 19.13 16.23
C PRO A 31 7.16 18.45 15.68
N LEU A 32 7.31 17.62 14.65
CA LEU A 32 6.22 16.83 14.09
C LEU A 32 6.50 15.36 14.29
N TYR A 33 5.60 14.69 14.99
CA TYR A 33 5.60 13.24 15.13
C TYR A 33 4.71 12.61 14.06
N CYS A 34 5.05 11.40 13.61
CA CYS A 34 4.23 10.61 12.71
C CYS A 34 3.90 9.26 13.35
N LEU A 35 2.63 8.93 13.49
CA LEU A 35 2.18 7.66 14.07
C LEU A 35 2.39 6.52 13.08
N GLY A 36 3.51 5.80 13.23
CA GLY A 36 4.03 4.80 12.32
C GLY A 36 4.70 5.39 11.07
N ASP A 37 5.24 4.53 10.22
CA ASP A 37 5.90 4.95 8.98
C ASP A 37 4.90 5.65 8.04
N ILE A 38 5.21 6.86 7.61
CA ILE A 38 4.32 7.68 6.76
C ILE A 38 3.98 6.97 5.44
N VAL A 39 4.92 6.18 4.93
CA VAL A 39 4.80 5.38 3.71
C VAL A 39 5.64 4.11 3.84
N HIS A 40 5.24 3.04 3.15
CA HIS A 40 6.01 1.78 3.12
C HIS A 40 7.15 1.86 2.09
N ASN A 41 8.07 2.80 2.34
CA ASN A 41 9.31 2.97 1.60
C ASN A 41 10.35 3.58 2.54
N ASP A 42 11.33 2.78 2.95
CA ASP A 42 12.29 3.16 3.99
C ASP A 42 13.14 4.37 3.59
N ARG A 43 13.41 4.56 2.29
CA ARG A 43 14.18 5.71 1.79
C ARG A 43 13.42 7.03 1.90
N GLU A 44 12.12 7.00 1.64
CA GLU A 44 11.28 8.19 1.80
C GLU A 44 11.08 8.52 3.29
N VAL A 45 10.96 7.50 4.14
CA VAL A 45 10.94 7.68 5.60
C VAL A 45 12.24 8.30 6.09
N GLU A 46 13.41 7.83 5.62
CA GLU A 46 14.71 8.43 5.95
C GLU A 46 14.83 9.88 5.48
N ARG A 47 14.36 10.19 4.26
CA ARG A 47 14.34 11.56 3.73
C ARG A 47 13.55 12.50 4.63
N LEU A 48 12.36 12.10 5.04
CA LEU A 48 11.51 12.91 5.92
C LEU A 48 12.06 12.98 7.35
N ARG A 49 12.70 11.89 7.85
CA ARG A 49 13.41 11.90 9.13
C ARG A 49 14.56 12.92 9.11
N ALA A 50 15.35 12.97 8.03
CA ALA A 50 16.39 13.96 7.85
C ALA A 50 15.84 15.41 7.81
N ALA A 51 14.59 15.58 7.37
CA ALA A 51 13.87 16.84 7.40
C ALA A 51 13.24 17.18 8.78
N GLY A 52 13.32 16.27 9.77
CA GLY A 52 12.85 16.50 11.14
C GLY A 52 11.57 15.73 11.54
N LEU A 53 11.03 14.86 10.68
CA LEU A 53 9.89 14.01 11.04
C LEU A 53 10.31 12.91 12.03
N ILE A 54 9.59 12.77 13.13
CA ILE A 54 9.87 11.77 14.18
C ILE A 54 8.83 10.68 14.11
N THR A 55 9.20 9.49 13.66
CA THR A 55 8.29 8.33 13.67
C THR A 55 8.15 7.78 15.08
N ILE A 56 6.90 7.58 15.52
CA ILE A 56 6.54 7.01 16.82
C ILE A 56 5.57 5.85 16.66
N ASP A 57 5.53 4.97 17.64
CA ASP A 57 4.55 3.91 17.75
C ASP A 57 3.35 4.32 18.64
N HIS A 58 2.37 3.41 18.82
CA HIS A 58 1.19 3.67 19.63
C HIS A 58 1.49 3.76 21.13
N GLU A 59 2.53 3.10 21.63
CA GLU A 59 2.97 3.21 23.03
C GLU A 59 3.53 4.62 23.29
N GLN A 60 4.44 5.05 22.43
CA GLN A 60 5.00 6.40 22.48
C GLN A 60 3.91 7.47 22.29
N PHE A 61 2.97 7.25 21.36
CA PHE A 61 1.82 8.14 21.16
C PHE A 61 0.98 8.27 22.43
N SER A 62 0.75 7.18 23.15
CA SER A 62 -0.04 7.20 24.38
C SER A 62 0.61 8.00 25.51
N ALA A 63 1.93 8.13 25.49
CA ALA A 63 2.72 8.88 26.47
C ALA A 63 2.93 10.34 26.09
N LEU A 64 2.63 10.75 24.83
CA LEU A 64 2.76 12.13 24.38
C LEU A 64 1.64 13.02 24.93
N HIS A 65 1.99 14.28 25.19
CA HIS A 65 1.08 15.36 25.56
C HIS A 65 1.48 16.66 24.84
N ASP A 66 0.52 17.51 24.54
CA ASP A 66 0.74 18.85 23.95
C ASP A 66 1.64 18.84 22.71
N ALA A 67 1.45 17.88 21.82
CA ALA A 67 2.31 17.63 20.67
C ALA A 67 1.54 17.67 19.33
N ASN A 68 2.29 17.90 18.22
CA ASN A 68 1.74 17.79 16.88
C ASN A 68 2.02 16.38 16.33
N VAL A 69 0.98 15.65 15.97
CA VAL A 69 1.10 14.28 15.45
C VAL A 69 0.38 14.14 14.11
N LEU A 70 1.10 13.70 13.10
CA LEU A 70 0.56 13.38 11.79
C LEU A 70 0.02 11.94 11.79
N LEU A 71 -1.24 11.80 11.41
CA LEU A 71 -1.84 10.52 11.07
C LEU A 71 -1.64 10.25 9.59
N ARG A 72 -1.04 9.11 9.27
CA ARG A 72 -0.69 8.71 7.90
C ARG A 72 -1.90 8.34 7.05
N ALA A 73 -1.69 8.14 5.73
CA ALA A 73 -2.75 7.85 4.76
C ALA A 73 -3.59 6.60 5.06
N HIS A 74 -3.11 5.70 5.90
CA HIS A 74 -3.77 4.43 6.24
C HIS A 74 -4.98 4.58 7.19
N GLY A 75 -5.11 5.74 7.85
CA GLY A 75 -6.14 5.97 8.86
C GLY A 75 -5.88 5.26 10.18
N GLU A 76 -6.58 5.68 11.20
CA GLU A 76 -6.46 5.17 12.57
C GLU A 76 -7.85 4.79 13.14
N PRO A 77 -7.92 3.94 14.18
CA PRO A 77 -9.17 3.63 14.86
C PRO A 77 -9.68 4.84 15.67
N PRO A 78 -10.99 4.88 16.00
CA PRO A 78 -11.56 5.96 16.84
C PRO A 78 -10.83 6.19 18.16
N SER A 79 -10.31 5.13 18.76
CA SER A 79 -9.55 5.20 20.03
C SER A 79 -8.30 6.08 19.94
N THR A 80 -7.66 6.17 18.77
CA THR A 80 -6.51 7.07 18.56
C THR A 80 -6.94 8.55 18.65
N TYR A 81 -8.08 8.91 18.07
CA TYR A 81 -8.62 10.27 18.13
C TYR A 81 -9.06 10.63 19.55
N GLU A 82 -9.68 9.69 20.28
CA GLU A 82 -10.05 9.89 21.68
C GLU A 82 -8.81 10.08 22.57
N GLN A 83 -7.75 9.32 22.32
CA GLN A 83 -6.48 9.45 23.04
C GLN A 83 -5.83 10.80 22.76
N ALA A 84 -5.83 11.26 21.52
CA ALA A 84 -5.32 12.57 21.14
C ALA A 84 -6.03 13.70 21.89
N LEU A 85 -7.37 13.63 21.98
CA LEU A 85 -8.17 14.62 22.74
C LEU A 85 -7.82 14.62 24.24
N ARG A 86 -7.67 13.44 24.85
CA ARG A 86 -7.31 13.33 26.27
C ARG A 86 -5.93 13.91 26.58
N ASN A 87 -5.00 13.77 25.65
CA ASN A 87 -3.60 14.17 25.83
C ASN A 87 -3.29 15.57 25.24
N ASN A 88 -4.31 16.31 24.80
CA ASN A 88 -4.13 17.61 24.14
C ASN A 88 -3.18 17.56 22.94
N ILE A 89 -3.25 16.48 22.15
CA ILE A 89 -2.45 16.31 20.94
C ILE A 89 -3.16 16.96 19.76
N HIS A 90 -2.44 17.80 19.02
CA HIS A 90 -2.92 18.37 17.77
C HIS A 90 -2.68 17.35 16.63
N LEU A 91 -3.77 16.84 16.06
CA LEU A 91 -3.70 15.88 14.96
C LEU A 91 -3.66 16.56 13.59
N VAL A 92 -2.63 16.29 12.83
CA VAL A 92 -2.56 16.57 11.38
C VAL A 92 -3.05 15.32 10.64
N ASP A 93 -4.35 15.25 10.40
CA ASP A 93 -4.93 14.04 9.77
C ASP A 93 -4.68 14.03 8.26
N ALA A 94 -3.77 13.15 7.83
CA ALA A 94 -3.45 12.91 6.43
C ALA A 94 -4.09 11.62 5.88
N THR A 95 -5.06 11.04 6.58
CA THR A 95 -5.78 9.86 6.12
C THR A 95 -6.32 10.06 4.71
N CYS A 96 -6.09 9.05 3.86
CA CYS A 96 -6.57 9.07 2.48
C CYS A 96 -8.11 9.17 2.45
N PRO A 97 -8.71 10.06 1.65
CA PRO A 97 -10.17 10.16 1.56
C PRO A 97 -10.86 8.84 1.21
N VAL A 98 -10.23 7.97 0.40
CA VAL A 98 -10.76 6.64 0.08
C VAL A 98 -10.86 5.77 1.34
N VAL A 99 -9.84 5.83 2.21
CA VAL A 99 -9.83 5.09 3.48
C VAL A 99 -10.84 5.68 4.46
N LEU A 100 -10.95 7.01 4.56
CA LEU A 100 -11.96 7.67 5.40
C LEU A 100 -13.38 7.24 5.02
N HIS A 101 -13.73 7.29 3.73
CA HIS A 101 -15.05 6.84 3.27
C HIS A 101 -15.31 5.37 3.58
N LEU A 102 -14.28 4.51 3.52
CA LEU A 102 -14.39 3.11 3.89
C LEU A 102 -14.63 2.94 5.39
N GLN A 103 -13.88 3.65 6.23
CA GLN A 103 -14.07 3.68 7.68
C GLN A 103 -15.49 4.14 8.06
N GLU A 104 -15.96 5.26 7.48
CA GLU A 104 -17.31 5.79 7.71
C GLU A 104 -18.40 4.79 7.30
N ARG A 105 -18.21 4.08 6.18
CA ARG A 105 -19.15 3.08 5.72
C ARG A 105 -19.23 1.90 6.67
N ILE A 106 -18.08 1.35 7.09
CA ILE A 106 -18.00 0.25 8.06
C ILE A 106 -18.62 0.67 9.40
N LYS A 107 -18.28 1.87 9.89
CA LYS A 107 -18.84 2.42 11.12
C LYS A 107 -20.36 2.52 11.05
N ARG A 108 -20.89 3.05 9.96
CA ARG A 108 -22.35 3.16 9.74
C ARG A 108 -23.02 1.80 9.69
N GLU A 109 -22.41 0.80 9.04
CA GLU A 109 -22.92 -0.56 8.99
C GLU A 109 -22.99 -1.18 10.39
N TYR A 110 -21.95 -0.98 11.18
CA TYR A 110 -21.87 -1.44 12.58
C TYR A 110 -22.91 -0.77 13.48
N ASP A 111 -23.05 0.56 13.40
CA ASP A 111 -23.98 1.33 14.22
C ASP A 111 -25.44 1.04 13.89
N ASN A 112 -25.73 0.70 12.63
CA ASN A 112 -27.09 0.33 12.20
C ASN A 112 -27.53 -1.07 12.62
N ASP A 113 -26.62 -1.88 13.17
CA ASP A 113 -26.93 -3.21 13.73
C ASP A 113 -26.57 -3.29 15.22
N PRO A 114 -27.36 -2.66 16.13
CA PRO A 114 -27.02 -2.56 17.55
C PRO A 114 -27.04 -3.93 18.28
N ARG A 115 -27.57 -4.98 17.65
CA ARG A 115 -27.52 -6.34 18.18
C ARG A 115 -26.36 -7.15 17.64
N HIS A 116 -25.60 -6.58 16.70
CA HIS A 116 -24.44 -7.21 16.03
C HIS A 116 -24.76 -8.59 15.47
N HIS A 117 -25.95 -8.74 14.85
CA HIS A 117 -26.35 -9.98 14.18
C HIS A 117 -25.58 -10.21 12.90
N LYS A 118 -25.19 -9.13 12.23
CA LYS A 118 -24.41 -9.16 10.99
C LYS A 118 -22.93 -9.39 11.28
N GLN A 119 -22.29 -10.24 10.52
CA GLN A 119 -20.85 -10.37 10.49
C GLN A 119 -20.27 -9.30 9.55
N ILE A 120 -19.51 -8.36 10.08
CA ILE A 120 -18.70 -7.45 9.26
C ILE A 120 -17.37 -8.15 9.00
N VAL A 121 -17.09 -8.41 7.73
CA VAL A 121 -15.89 -9.13 7.27
C VAL A 121 -14.99 -8.18 6.50
N ILE A 122 -13.71 -8.20 6.83
CA ILE A 122 -12.68 -7.38 6.17
C ILE A 122 -11.67 -8.31 5.52
N PHE A 123 -11.63 -8.32 4.19
CA PHE A 123 -10.57 -8.97 3.44
C PHE A 123 -9.33 -8.08 3.48
N GLY A 124 -8.33 -8.45 4.28
CA GLY A 124 -7.16 -7.61 4.52
C GLY A 124 -6.04 -8.35 5.24
N LYS A 125 -4.85 -7.76 5.30
CA LYS A 125 -3.69 -8.31 6.01
C LYS A 125 -3.82 -7.97 7.50
N ARG A 126 -3.84 -8.99 8.38
CA ARG A 126 -3.85 -8.80 9.85
C ARG A 126 -2.65 -7.99 10.30
N GLY A 127 -2.86 -7.05 11.21
CA GLY A 127 -1.82 -6.16 11.71
C GLY A 127 -1.43 -5.02 10.77
N HIS A 128 -1.94 -4.97 9.54
CA HIS A 128 -1.72 -3.82 8.67
C HIS A 128 -2.48 -2.59 9.21
N ALA A 129 -1.84 -1.42 9.18
CA ALA A 129 -2.39 -0.19 9.75
C ALA A 129 -3.80 0.15 9.27
N GLU A 130 -4.05 0.07 7.97
CA GLU A 130 -5.39 0.29 7.40
C GLU A 130 -6.42 -0.67 8.00
N VAL A 131 -6.08 -1.97 8.10
CA VAL A 131 -6.98 -3.00 8.64
C VAL A 131 -7.26 -2.77 10.13
N LEU A 132 -6.27 -2.35 10.92
CA LEU A 132 -6.46 -1.98 12.31
C LEU A 132 -7.44 -0.80 12.43
N GLY A 133 -7.30 0.22 11.58
CA GLY A 133 -8.22 1.34 11.50
C GLY A 133 -9.65 0.94 11.13
N LEU A 134 -9.81 -0.02 10.20
CA LEU A 134 -11.12 -0.56 9.79
C LEU A 134 -11.77 -1.39 10.89
N VAL A 135 -11.02 -2.31 11.51
CA VAL A 135 -11.49 -3.14 12.64
C VAL A 135 -11.90 -2.27 13.82
N GLY A 136 -11.18 -1.18 14.08
CA GLY A 136 -11.53 -0.22 15.12
C GLY A 136 -12.90 0.43 14.94
N GLN A 137 -13.41 0.55 13.69
CA GLN A 137 -14.74 1.09 13.42
C GLN A 137 -15.88 0.20 13.94
N THR A 138 -15.57 -1.05 14.28
CA THR A 138 -16.52 -2.06 14.78
C THR A 138 -16.25 -2.46 16.23
N ALA A 139 -15.60 -1.61 17.01
CA ALA A 139 -15.15 -1.92 18.36
C ALA A 139 -14.36 -3.26 18.45
N GLY A 140 -13.65 -3.63 17.40
CA GLY A 140 -12.83 -4.84 17.35
C GLY A 140 -13.58 -6.13 16.97
N THR A 141 -14.87 -6.06 16.63
CA THR A 141 -15.70 -7.25 16.34
C THR A 141 -15.65 -7.74 14.91
N ALA A 142 -15.10 -6.95 13.97
CA ALA A 142 -14.98 -7.35 12.58
C ALA A 142 -14.07 -8.59 12.41
N ILE A 143 -14.47 -9.49 11.52
CA ILE A 143 -13.72 -10.69 11.18
C ILE A 143 -12.75 -10.34 10.05
N VAL A 144 -11.46 -10.54 10.28
CA VAL A 144 -10.45 -10.33 9.25
C VAL A 144 -10.10 -11.66 8.59
N ILE A 145 -10.17 -11.70 7.26
CA ILE A 145 -9.72 -12.82 6.43
C ILE A 145 -8.60 -12.34 5.50
N GLU A 146 -7.53 -13.12 5.35
CA GLU A 146 -6.37 -12.75 4.52
C GLU A 146 -6.37 -13.40 3.15
N THR A 147 -6.97 -14.58 3.04
CA THR A 147 -7.04 -15.38 1.83
C THR A 147 -8.47 -15.86 1.55
N PRO A 148 -8.79 -16.24 0.30
CA PRO A 148 -10.10 -16.81 -0.02
C PRO A 148 -10.47 -18.04 0.81
N GLU A 149 -9.50 -18.89 1.14
CA GLU A 149 -9.71 -20.14 1.90
C GLU A 149 -10.18 -19.85 3.32
N GLU A 150 -9.77 -18.74 3.90
CA GLU A 150 -10.21 -18.34 5.25
C GLU A 150 -11.68 -17.96 5.32
N ALA A 151 -12.37 -17.74 4.19
CA ALA A 151 -13.80 -17.49 4.18
C ALA A 151 -14.60 -18.67 4.75
N THR A 152 -14.00 -19.85 4.88
CA THR A 152 -14.61 -21.04 5.53
C THR A 152 -14.89 -20.85 7.03
N CYS A 153 -14.28 -19.85 7.69
CA CYS A 153 -14.49 -19.56 9.11
C CYS A 153 -15.81 -18.81 9.39
N LEU A 154 -16.50 -18.32 8.35
CA LEU A 154 -17.69 -17.50 8.49
C LEU A 154 -18.92 -18.33 8.83
N ASP A 155 -19.84 -17.75 9.59
CA ASP A 155 -21.15 -18.34 9.88
C ASP A 155 -22.15 -17.95 8.79
N PHE A 156 -22.42 -18.87 7.88
CA PHE A 156 -23.33 -18.65 6.75
C PHE A 156 -24.82 -18.64 7.12
N GLN A 157 -25.17 -18.86 8.37
CA GLN A 157 -26.55 -18.70 8.88
C GLN A 157 -26.85 -17.26 9.30
N ARG A 158 -25.85 -16.39 9.34
CA ARG A 158 -25.96 -14.99 9.72
C ARG A 158 -25.74 -14.08 8.52
N ASP A 159 -26.31 -12.88 8.61
CA ASP A 159 -26.03 -11.82 7.63
C ASP A 159 -24.54 -11.50 7.56
N ILE A 160 -24.04 -11.26 6.34
CA ILE A 160 -22.62 -10.94 6.09
C ILE A 160 -22.51 -9.63 5.29
N ALA A 161 -21.67 -8.72 5.75
CA ALA A 161 -21.21 -7.56 4.99
C ALA A 161 -19.69 -7.66 4.78
N LEU A 162 -19.27 -7.83 3.52
CA LEU A 162 -17.88 -7.99 3.14
C LEU A 162 -17.29 -6.67 2.59
N TYR A 163 -16.15 -6.30 3.12
CA TYR A 163 -15.31 -5.17 2.68
C TYR A 163 -13.90 -5.66 2.35
N SER A 164 -13.13 -4.86 1.63
CA SER A 164 -11.73 -5.15 1.35
C SER A 164 -10.83 -3.99 1.79
N GLN A 165 -9.65 -4.34 2.31
CA GLN A 165 -8.52 -3.40 2.38
C GLN A 165 -8.24 -2.86 0.97
N THR A 166 -7.94 -1.57 0.87
CA THR A 166 -7.85 -0.86 -0.41
C THR A 166 -6.78 -1.37 -1.37
N THR A 167 -5.80 -2.15 -0.87
CA THR A 167 -4.64 -2.64 -1.62
C THR A 167 -4.65 -4.15 -1.88
N LYS A 168 -5.76 -4.84 -1.62
CA LYS A 168 -5.89 -6.29 -1.87
C LYS A 168 -6.16 -6.61 -3.35
N SER A 169 -5.99 -7.87 -3.70
CA SER A 169 -6.27 -8.41 -5.03
C SER A 169 -7.78 -8.41 -5.34
N LEU A 170 -8.14 -7.87 -6.51
CA LEU A 170 -9.54 -7.90 -6.98
C LEU A 170 -10.00 -9.31 -7.32
N ASP A 171 -9.10 -10.16 -7.82
CA ASP A 171 -9.44 -11.54 -8.19
C ASP A 171 -9.69 -12.40 -6.96
N ASP A 172 -8.87 -12.26 -5.89
CA ASP A 172 -9.11 -12.93 -4.62
C ASP A 172 -10.41 -12.45 -3.97
N PHE A 173 -10.69 -11.14 -4.04
CA PHE A 173 -11.94 -10.59 -3.54
C PHE A 173 -13.16 -11.20 -4.26
N ARG A 174 -13.09 -11.35 -5.58
CA ARG A 174 -14.14 -12.00 -6.36
C ARG A 174 -14.33 -13.47 -5.97
N GLN A 175 -13.24 -14.20 -5.74
CA GLN A 175 -13.32 -15.59 -5.27
C GLN A 175 -14.02 -15.68 -3.91
N ILE A 176 -13.71 -14.78 -2.97
CA ILE A 176 -14.39 -14.70 -1.67
C ILE A 176 -15.89 -14.42 -1.86
N VAL A 177 -16.24 -13.47 -2.72
CA VAL A 177 -17.65 -13.12 -3.01
C VAL A 177 -18.40 -14.34 -3.54
N GLU A 178 -17.86 -15.07 -4.51
CA GLU A 178 -18.50 -16.25 -5.08
C GLU A 178 -18.60 -17.39 -4.06
N TYR A 179 -17.55 -17.58 -3.24
CA TYR A 179 -17.58 -18.57 -2.18
C TYR A 179 -18.70 -18.28 -1.16
N ILE A 180 -18.78 -17.06 -0.62
CA ILE A 180 -19.82 -16.68 0.34
C ILE A 180 -21.20 -16.81 -0.31
N ARG A 181 -21.38 -16.36 -1.56
CA ARG A 181 -22.65 -16.42 -2.29
C ARG A 181 -23.16 -17.87 -2.44
N SER A 182 -22.25 -18.82 -2.63
CA SER A 182 -22.61 -20.24 -2.80
C SER A 182 -22.93 -20.96 -1.49
N HIS A 183 -22.55 -20.40 -0.32
CA HIS A 183 -22.72 -21.04 0.98
C HIS A 183 -23.72 -20.34 1.89
N ILE A 184 -24.07 -19.07 1.62
CA ILE A 184 -24.99 -18.30 2.46
C ILE A 184 -26.38 -18.95 2.51
N ALA A 185 -26.94 -19.07 3.70
CA ALA A 185 -28.28 -19.62 3.89
C ALA A 185 -29.35 -18.73 3.24
N SER A 186 -30.46 -19.34 2.79
CA SER A 186 -31.58 -18.62 2.18
C SER A 186 -32.27 -17.63 3.15
N THR A 187 -32.05 -17.77 4.44
CA THR A 187 -32.56 -16.91 5.52
C THR A 187 -31.66 -15.76 5.87
N ALA A 188 -30.42 -15.75 5.36
CA ALA A 188 -29.41 -14.73 5.64
C ALA A 188 -29.15 -13.87 4.40
N THR A 189 -28.72 -12.63 4.63
CA THR A 189 -28.37 -11.70 3.56
C THR A 189 -26.86 -11.58 3.40
N PHE A 190 -26.40 -11.49 2.15
CA PHE A 190 -25.01 -11.21 1.82
C PHE A 190 -24.91 -9.91 1.02
N THR A 191 -24.21 -8.95 1.60
CA THR A 191 -23.83 -7.70 0.93
C THR A 191 -22.32 -7.63 0.82
N TYR A 192 -21.80 -7.11 -0.28
CA TYR A 192 -20.37 -6.90 -0.45
C TYR A 192 -20.10 -5.55 -1.11
N TYR A 193 -18.96 -5.00 -0.79
CA TYR A 193 -18.54 -3.72 -1.27
C TYR A 193 -17.11 -3.84 -1.81
N ASP A 194 -16.96 -3.66 -3.13
CA ASP A 194 -15.64 -3.56 -3.75
C ASP A 194 -15.00 -2.23 -3.35
N THR A 195 -14.25 -2.27 -2.25
CA THR A 195 -13.56 -1.12 -1.67
C THR A 195 -12.08 -1.07 -2.04
N ILE A 196 -11.64 -1.91 -2.99
CA ILE A 196 -10.28 -1.88 -3.53
C ILE A 196 -10.07 -0.55 -4.27
N CYS A 197 -8.98 0.13 -3.95
CA CYS A 197 -8.69 1.44 -4.53
C CYS A 197 -8.48 1.35 -6.04
N ARG A 198 -9.21 2.18 -6.80
CA ARG A 198 -9.09 2.22 -8.27
C ARG A 198 -7.71 2.65 -8.75
N GLN A 199 -6.99 3.45 -7.97
CA GLN A 199 -5.58 3.76 -8.22
C GLN A 199 -4.68 2.51 -8.21
N VAL A 200 -5.02 1.50 -7.39
CA VAL A 200 -4.32 0.22 -7.34
C VAL A 200 -4.81 -0.69 -8.45
N ALA A 201 -6.13 -0.90 -8.55
CA ALA A 201 -6.73 -1.82 -9.52
C ALA A 201 -6.41 -1.46 -10.97
N ASN A 202 -6.46 -0.16 -11.33
CA ASN A 202 -6.19 0.31 -12.68
C ASN A 202 -4.70 0.29 -13.03
N ARG A 203 -3.81 0.17 -12.04
CA ARG A 203 -2.37 0.10 -12.28
C ARG A 203 -1.93 -1.27 -12.80
N ILE A 204 -2.65 -2.32 -12.47
CA ILE A 204 -2.31 -3.69 -12.88
C ILE A 204 -2.23 -3.86 -14.39
N PRO A 205 -3.26 -3.51 -15.20
CA PRO A 205 -3.18 -3.60 -16.65
C PRO A 205 -2.01 -2.78 -17.21
N HIS A 206 -1.86 -1.54 -16.74
CA HIS A 206 -0.80 -0.64 -17.21
C HIS A 206 0.60 -1.21 -16.93
N ILE A 207 0.84 -1.75 -15.74
CA ILE A 207 2.14 -2.32 -15.38
C ILE A 207 2.44 -3.60 -16.17
N ARG A 208 1.43 -4.44 -16.45
CA ARG A 208 1.60 -5.60 -17.32
C ARG A 208 2.01 -5.20 -18.74
N ASP A 209 1.31 -4.20 -19.31
CA ASP A 209 1.61 -3.70 -20.64
C ASP A 209 3.00 -3.09 -20.70
N PHE A 210 3.38 -2.28 -19.71
CA PHE A 210 4.71 -1.70 -19.59
C PHE A 210 5.78 -2.80 -19.46
N ALA A 211 5.59 -3.78 -18.60
CA ALA A 211 6.55 -4.87 -18.42
C ALA A 211 6.73 -5.72 -19.69
N ALA A 212 5.67 -5.97 -20.44
CA ALA A 212 5.73 -6.75 -21.68
C ALA A 212 6.47 -6.04 -22.83
N GLN A 213 6.63 -4.71 -22.76
CA GLN A 213 7.29 -3.91 -23.78
C GLN A 213 8.81 -3.81 -23.63
N HIS A 214 9.35 -4.27 -22.49
CA HIS A 214 10.78 -4.16 -22.16
C HIS A 214 11.44 -5.53 -22.03
N ASP A 215 12.75 -5.57 -22.24
CA ASP A 215 13.54 -6.80 -22.12
C ASP A 215 13.84 -7.12 -20.65
N ILE A 216 14.09 -6.08 -19.86
CA ILE A 216 14.35 -6.16 -18.40
C ILE A 216 13.46 -5.16 -17.69
N ILE A 217 12.91 -5.57 -16.55
CA ILE A 217 12.15 -4.69 -15.65
C ILE A 217 12.86 -4.54 -14.30
N LEU A 218 13.06 -3.29 -13.90
CA LEU A 218 13.36 -2.95 -12.51
C LEU A 218 12.08 -2.42 -11.85
N PHE A 219 11.58 -3.19 -10.90
CA PHE A 219 10.44 -2.80 -10.11
C PHE A 219 10.90 -2.23 -8.76
N VAL A 220 10.76 -0.91 -8.60
CA VAL A 220 11.25 -0.19 -7.42
C VAL A 220 10.15 -0.14 -6.35
N CYS A 221 10.37 -0.78 -5.21
CA CYS A 221 9.45 -0.69 -4.07
C CYS A 221 10.10 -1.08 -2.74
N GLY A 222 9.54 -0.59 -1.63
CA GLY A 222 9.94 -1.02 -0.29
C GLY A 222 9.47 -2.44 0.03
N HIS A 223 10.30 -3.23 0.69
CA HIS A 223 10.01 -4.62 1.06
C HIS A 223 8.76 -4.79 1.95
N LYS A 224 8.33 -3.76 2.65
CA LYS A 224 7.13 -3.76 3.50
C LYS A 224 5.84 -3.43 2.72
N SER A 225 5.94 -3.04 1.45
CA SER A 225 4.81 -2.57 0.66
C SER A 225 3.94 -3.72 0.15
N SER A 226 2.76 -3.93 0.75
CA SER A 226 1.78 -4.92 0.27
C SER A 226 1.36 -4.66 -1.18
N ASN A 227 1.13 -3.39 -1.53
CA ASN A 227 0.83 -2.99 -2.91
C ASN A 227 2.04 -3.26 -3.84
N GLY A 228 3.26 -3.01 -3.36
CA GLY A 228 4.48 -3.27 -4.13
C GLY A 228 4.60 -4.75 -4.50
N HIS A 229 4.43 -5.64 -3.55
CA HIS A 229 4.48 -7.08 -3.82
C HIS A 229 3.40 -7.54 -4.80
N ALA A 230 2.16 -7.06 -4.65
CA ALA A 230 1.07 -7.42 -5.56
C ALA A 230 1.36 -6.96 -7.01
N LEU A 231 1.83 -5.72 -7.19
CA LEU A 231 2.17 -5.19 -8.51
C LEU A 231 3.42 -5.86 -9.10
N PHE A 232 4.42 -6.19 -8.28
CA PHE A 232 5.60 -6.92 -8.73
C PHE A 232 5.26 -8.31 -9.25
N GLN A 233 4.34 -9.02 -8.60
CA GLN A 233 3.87 -10.31 -9.10
C GLN A 233 3.24 -10.19 -10.49
N GLU A 234 2.50 -9.13 -10.75
CA GLU A 234 1.92 -8.86 -12.06
C GLU A 234 2.98 -8.51 -13.11
N CYS A 235 4.01 -7.75 -12.72
CA CYS A 235 5.19 -7.50 -13.55
C CYS A 235 5.88 -8.82 -13.95
N SER A 236 6.17 -9.66 -12.96
CA SER A 236 6.89 -10.93 -13.16
C SER A 236 6.11 -11.94 -14.00
N ARG A 237 4.76 -11.88 -13.95
CA ARG A 237 3.91 -12.69 -14.85
C ARG A 237 3.98 -12.23 -16.29
N ALA A 238 4.13 -10.92 -16.52
CA ALA A 238 4.21 -10.33 -17.86
C ALA A 238 5.63 -10.40 -18.44
N ASN A 239 6.65 -10.31 -17.58
CA ASN A 239 8.06 -10.36 -17.96
C ASN A 239 8.86 -11.13 -16.90
N ALA A 240 9.39 -12.30 -17.27
CA ALA A 240 10.18 -13.15 -16.39
C ALA A 240 11.49 -12.50 -15.91
N HIS A 241 12.00 -11.49 -16.67
CA HIS A 241 13.20 -10.74 -16.32
C HIS A 241 12.87 -9.49 -15.50
N SER A 242 12.02 -9.65 -14.48
CA SER A 242 11.62 -8.58 -13.57
C SER A 242 12.35 -8.73 -12.23
N PHE A 243 13.00 -7.67 -11.79
CA PHE A 243 13.79 -7.61 -10.56
C PHE A 243 13.21 -6.58 -9.60
N MET A 244 12.97 -6.99 -8.35
CA MET A 244 12.50 -6.08 -7.31
C MET A 244 13.70 -5.43 -6.63
N ILE A 245 13.71 -4.09 -6.59
CA ILE A 245 14.79 -3.26 -6.05
C ILE A 245 14.19 -2.27 -5.05
N GLU A 246 14.72 -2.22 -3.84
CA GLU A 246 14.36 -1.17 -2.85
C GLU A 246 15.35 -0.01 -2.89
N HIS A 247 16.62 -0.28 -3.20
CA HIS A 247 17.67 0.72 -3.20
C HIS A 247 18.58 0.62 -4.45
N PRO A 248 19.04 1.74 -5.04
CA PRO A 248 19.93 1.71 -6.21
C PRO A 248 21.19 0.86 -6.01
N SER A 249 21.75 0.82 -4.78
CA SER A 249 22.94 -0.01 -4.47
C SER A 249 22.71 -1.52 -4.57
N GLU A 250 21.46 -1.99 -4.57
CA GLU A 250 21.13 -3.40 -4.75
C GLU A 250 21.34 -3.87 -6.20
N ILE A 251 21.31 -2.93 -7.15
CA ILE A 251 21.51 -3.22 -8.57
C ILE A 251 22.86 -3.97 -8.76
N ALA A 252 23.95 -3.45 -8.19
CA ALA A 252 25.26 -4.07 -8.29
C ALA A 252 25.38 -5.42 -7.57
N GLN A 253 24.46 -5.71 -6.63
CA GLN A 253 24.45 -6.96 -5.86
C GLN A 253 23.58 -8.03 -6.54
N HIS A 254 22.75 -7.65 -7.49
CA HIS A 254 21.83 -8.54 -8.19
C HIS A 254 22.52 -9.24 -9.35
N LYS A 255 23.20 -10.38 -9.05
CA LYS A 255 24.05 -11.07 -10.00
C LYS A 255 23.35 -11.38 -11.34
N GLU A 256 22.14 -11.91 -11.29
CA GLU A 256 21.34 -12.24 -12.48
C GLU A 256 21.07 -11.03 -13.35
N LEU A 257 20.67 -9.90 -12.74
CA LEU A 257 20.47 -8.64 -13.45
C LEU A 257 21.77 -8.18 -14.13
N ILE A 258 22.88 -8.23 -13.39
CA ILE A 258 24.19 -7.83 -13.90
C ILE A 258 24.65 -8.74 -15.05
N ASP A 259 24.50 -10.05 -14.92
CA ASP A 259 24.83 -11.02 -15.96
C ASP A 259 23.99 -10.71 -17.22
N MET A 260 22.70 -10.39 -17.07
CA MET A 260 21.85 -10.00 -18.19
C MET A 260 22.27 -8.69 -18.86
N LEU A 261 22.63 -7.68 -18.07
CA LEU A 261 23.10 -6.40 -18.63
C LEU A 261 24.37 -6.56 -19.50
N HIS A 262 25.24 -7.53 -19.14
CA HIS A 262 26.48 -7.80 -19.87
C HIS A 262 26.34 -8.78 -21.06
N THR A 263 25.43 -9.76 -20.93
CA THR A 263 25.34 -10.88 -21.87
C THR A 263 24.13 -10.85 -22.78
N TYR A 264 23.19 -9.90 -22.55
CA TYR A 264 21.99 -9.82 -23.35
C TYR A 264 22.35 -9.61 -24.82
N PRO A 265 21.89 -10.47 -25.73
CA PRO A 265 22.27 -10.38 -27.13
C PRO A 265 21.74 -9.08 -27.69
N VAL A 266 22.65 -8.14 -27.94
CA VAL A 266 22.35 -6.92 -28.68
C VAL A 266 22.08 -7.34 -30.12
N HIS A 267 20.81 -7.51 -30.46
CA HIS A 267 20.43 -7.65 -31.86
C HIS A 267 20.70 -6.31 -32.55
N GLU A 268 21.43 -6.32 -33.63
CA GLU A 268 21.79 -5.11 -34.39
C GLU A 268 20.56 -4.26 -34.79
N GLU A 269 19.37 -4.87 -34.85
CA GLU A 269 18.11 -4.23 -35.25
C GLU A 269 17.34 -3.56 -34.07
N ARG A 270 17.60 -3.91 -32.78
CA ARG A 270 16.89 -3.34 -31.65
C ARG A 270 17.80 -3.22 -30.41
N PRO A 271 17.93 -2.00 -29.84
CA PRO A 271 18.69 -1.82 -28.61
C PRO A 271 17.99 -2.51 -27.42
N LEU A 272 18.78 -3.02 -26.45
CA LEU A 272 18.28 -3.51 -25.17
C LEU A 272 17.38 -2.44 -24.52
N SER A 273 16.19 -2.83 -24.11
CA SER A 273 15.24 -1.95 -23.41
C SER A 273 15.06 -2.35 -21.96
N ILE A 274 15.25 -1.38 -21.05
CA ILE A 274 15.09 -1.54 -19.60
C ILE A 274 13.94 -0.64 -19.15
N GLY A 275 12.90 -1.24 -18.60
CA GLY A 275 11.80 -0.52 -17.98
C GLY A 275 12.00 -0.37 -16.48
N ILE A 276 11.81 0.83 -15.94
CA ILE A 276 11.81 1.10 -14.51
C ILE A 276 10.41 1.52 -14.09
N CYS A 277 9.80 0.75 -13.21
CA CYS A 277 8.48 1.06 -12.69
C CYS A 277 8.45 0.88 -11.16
N GLY A 278 7.33 1.17 -10.50
CA GLY A 278 7.27 1.10 -9.05
C GLY A 278 5.87 1.11 -8.47
N ALA A 279 5.81 0.87 -7.17
CA ALA A 279 4.59 0.84 -6.38
C ALA A 279 3.97 2.24 -6.16
N THR A 280 2.74 2.26 -5.63
CA THR A 280 2.07 3.51 -5.20
C THR A 280 2.73 4.18 -3.98
N SER A 281 3.71 3.52 -3.38
CA SER A 281 4.55 4.01 -2.28
C SER A 281 5.98 4.36 -2.71
N THR A 282 6.28 4.31 -4.01
CA THR A 282 7.62 4.58 -4.55
C THR A 282 7.74 6.03 -5.01
N PRO A 283 8.69 6.82 -4.49
CA PRO A 283 8.91 8.18 -4.98
C PRO A 283 9.57 8.18 -6.37
N LYS A 284 9.21 9.16 -7.20
CA LYS A 284 9.79 9.29 -8.56
C LYS A 284 11.29 9.50 -8.55
N TRP A 285 11.80 10.23 -7.54
CA TRP A 285 13.24 10.46 -7.41
C TRP A 285 14.03 9.16 -7.20
N LEU A 286 13.44 8.16 -6.53
CA LEU A 286 14.12 6.87 -6.29
C LEU A 286 14.22 6.05 -7.59
N MET A 287 13.19 6.08 -8.44
CA MET A 287 13.25 5.47 -9.77
C MET A 287 14.29 6.16 -10.66
N ALA A 288 14.39 7.49 -10.57
CA ALA A 288 15.43 8.25 -11.28
C ALA A 288 16.84 7.87 -10.79
N ALA A 289 17.03 7.74 -9.47
CA ALA A 289 18.30 7.30 -8.90
C ALA A 289 18.69 5.87 -9.33
N CYS A 290 17.71 4.95 -9.46
CA CYS A 290 17.95 3.62 -10.03
C CYS A 290 18.40 3.70 -11.50
N LYS A 291 17.81 4.59 -12.29
CA LYS A 291 18.22 4.83 -13.67
C LYS A 291 19.67 5.30 -13.76
N GLU A 292 20.01 6.32 -12.97
CA GLU A 292 21.38 6.86 -12.90
C GLU A 292 22.39 5.79 -12.49
N GLU A 293 22.03 4.90 -11.58
CA GLU A 293 22.94 3.83 -11.13
C GLU A 293 23.18 2.79 -12.24
N ILE A 294 22.16 2.42 -13.01
CA ILE A 294 22.35 1.56 -14.19
C ILE A 294 23.24 2.23 -15.22
N GLU A 295 23.01 3.51 -15.52
CA GLU A 295 23.79 4.27 -16.49
C GLU A 295 25.27 4.35 -16.08
N LYS A 296 25.57 4.58 -14.78
CA LYS A 296 26.92 4.54 -14.25
C LYS A 296 27.56 3.17 -14.40
N TYR A 297 26.83 2.12 -14.00
CA TYR A 297 27.31 0.74 -14.08
C TYR A 297 27.75 0.39 -15.51
N LEU A 298 26.91 0.73 -16.49
CA LEU A 298 27.18 0.45 -17.89
C LEU A 298 28.28 1.32 -18.52
N SER A 299 28.53 2.49 -17.94
CA SER A 299 29.64 3.36 -18.42
C SER A 299 31.01 2.93 -17.90
N HIS A 300 31.04 2.05 -16.88
CA HIS A 300 32.30 1.54 -16.28
C HIS A 300 32.59 0.09 -16.67
N ALA A 301 31.66 -0.57 -17.37
CA ALA A 301 31.80 -1.93 -17.91
C ALA A 301 32.27 -1.91 -19.35
#